data_eeff242cbf2d41e07afebd930bb9454c
#
_entry.id   eeff242cbf2d41e07afebd930bb9454c
#
_cell.length_a   1.000
_cell.length_b   1.000
_cell.length_c   1.000
_cell.angle_alpha   90.00
_cell.angle_beta   90.00
_cell.angle_gamma   90.00
#
_symmetry.space_group_name_H-M   'P 1'
#
loop_
_entity.id
_entity.type
_entity.pdbx_description
1 polymer ?
#
loop_
_entity_poly.entity_id
_entity_poly.type
_entity_poly.pdbx_seq_one_letter_code
_entity_poly.pdbx_strand_id
1 'polypeptide(L)'
;MKSKLKKYKKFLWILVIVIGISLLLFPTVSSFVNRQKSNDEIDSYNKAVSELTDDNKNNMEQNAEKYNQTGDSNYYNALNLGEIISYIEIPKINVYLPIYNDTSEKTLSVAIGHLEKTSLPIGGKGTHCVLTGHSGLTTNKLFTDLDKLSVGDTFTLHTLDEKLVYKVTTIEIILPEDVYYNCELDKDQCTLVTCTPIGVNTHRLCVRGERVLNNED
;
A
#
# COMPACT_ATOMS: atom_id res chain seq x y z
N MET A 1 -3.06 20.52 -57.07
CA MET A 1 -2.13 20.63 -55.92
C MET A 1 -2.80 21.16 -54.65
N LYS A 2 -3.58 22.25 -54.68
CA LYS A 2 -4.26 22.86 -53.49
C LYS A 2 -5.27 21.95 -52.78
N SER A 3 -5.96 21.03 -53.45
CA SER A 3 -6.95 20.10 -52.84
C SER A 3 -6.28 19.01 -51.97
N LYS A 4 -5.16 18.47 -52.41
CA LYS A 4 -4.38 17.49 -51.63
C LYS A 4 -3.82 18.14 -50.35
N LEU A 5 -3.34 19.37 -50.40
CA LEU A 5 -2.83 20.13 -49.25
C LEU A 5 -3.90 20.37 -48.19
N LYS A 6 -5.16 20.66 -48.59
CA LYS A 6 -6.29 20.80 -47.65
C LYS A 6 -6.62 19.47 -46.92
N LYS A 7 -6.51 18.34 -47.64
CA LYS A 7 -6.77 17.01 -47.05
C LYS A 7 -5.70 16.63 -46.00
N TYR A 8 -4.42 16.92 -46.30
CA TYR A 8 -3.33 16.71 -45.34
C TYR A 8 -3.46 17.61 -44.09
N LYS A 9 -3.86 18.88 -44.27
CA LYS A 9 -4.11 19.77 -43.12
C LYS A 9 -5.23 19.26 -42.24
N LYS A 10 -6.36 18.79 -42.77
CA LYS A 10 -7.44 18.18 -41.99
C LYS A 10 -6.97 16.93 -41.22
N PHE A 11 -6.22 16.05 -41.88
CA PHE A 11 -5.66 14.86 -41.26
C PHE A 11 -4.70 15.21 -40.11
N LEU A 12 -3.84 16.19 -40.29
CA LEU A 12 -2.93 16.69 -39.27
C LEU A 12 -3.68 17.21 -38.02
N TRP A 13 -4.75 17.99 -38.22
CA TRP A 13 -5.59 18.50 -37.14
C TRP A 13 -6.29 17.37 -36.37
N ILE A 14 -6.81 16.37 -37.07
CA ILE A 14 -7.42 15.18 -36.44
C ILE A 14 -6.36 14.44 -35.61
N LEU A 15 -5.17 14.24 -36.14
CA LEU A 15 -4.08 13.59 -35.45
C LEU A 15 -3.71 14.34 -34.14
N VAL A 16 -3.58 15.67 -34.22
CA VAL A 16 -3.28 16.51 -33.05
C VAL A 16 -4.38 16.38 -31.96
N ILE A 17 -5.66 16.39 -32.40
CA ILE A 17 -6.80 16.21 -31.47
C ILE A 17 -6.76 14.83 -30.84
N VAL A 18 -6.51 13.77 -31.59
CA VAL A 18 -6.42 12.40 -31.06
C VAL A 18 -5.28 12.27 -30.06
N ILE A 19 -4.10 12.82 -30.35
CA ILE A 19 -2.97 12.84 -29.41
C ILE A 19 -3.35 13.62 -28.15
N GLY A 20 -3.97 14.79 -28.27
CA GLY A 20 -4.40 15.58 -27.11
C GLY A 20 -5.40 14.84 -26.23
N ILE A 21 -6.40 14.17 -26.81
CA ILE A 21 -7.37 13.34 -26.08
C ILE A 21 -6.67 12.16 -25.41
N SER A 22 -5.74 11.48 -26.11
CA SER A 22 -4.99 10.35 -25.55
C SER A 22 -4.16 10.77 -24.34
N LEU A 23 -3.51 11.93 -24.38
CA LEU A 23 -2.74 12.47 -23.26
C LEU A 23 -3.64 12.82 -22.05
N LEU A 24 -4.82 13.37 -22.31
CA LEU A 24 -5.79 13.68 -21.24
C LEU A 24 -6.38 12.42 -20.58
N LEU A 25 -6.62 11.37 -21.37
CA LEU A 25 -7.19 10.12 -20.87
C LEU A 25 -6.13 9.19 -20.22
N PHE A 26 -4.85 9.39 -20.54
CA PHE A 26 -3.77 8.51 -20.10
C PHE A 26 -3.75 8.27 -18.57
N PRO A 27 -3.83 9.29 -17.69
CA PRO A 27 -3.81 9.07 -16.24
C PRO A 27 -5.01 8.23 -15.76
N THR A 28 -6.20 8.48 -16.32
CA THR A 28 -7.43 7.77 -15.94
C THR A 28 -7.36 6.30 -16.37
N VAL A 29 -6.95 6.05 -17.61
CA VAL A 29 -6.81 4.68 -18.13
C VAL A 29 -5.72 3.92 -17.37
N SER A 30 -4.58 4.56 -17.11
CA SER A 30 -3.47 3.96 -16.37
C SER A 30 -3.87 3.61 -14.94
N SER A 31 -4.55 4.51 -14.23
CA SER A 31 -5.07 4.25 -12.88
C SER A 31 -6.08 3.09 -12.87
N PHE A 32 -6.93 3.00 -13.88
CA PHE A 32 -7.88 1.88 -13.99
C PHE A 32 -7.17 0.55 -14.20
N VAL A 33 -6.20 0.50 -15.11
CA VAL A 33 -5.40 -0.72 -15.39
C VAL A 33 -4.61 -1.15 -14.15
N ASN A 34 -3.95 -0.21 -13.45
CA ASN A 34 -3.20 -0.51 -12.24
C ASN A 34 -4.10 -1.02 -11.13
N ARG A 35 -5.29 -0.44 -10.96
CA ARG A 35 -6.27 -0.93 -9.98
C ARG A 35 -6.73 -2.36 -10.30
N GLN A 36 -7.00 -2.65 -11.58
CA GLN A 36 -7.37 -4.00 -11.99
C GLN A 36 -6.24 -4.99 -11.68
N LYS A 37 -4.99 -4.61 -11.99
CA LYS A 37 -3.82 -5.44 -11.68
C LYS A 37 -3.68 -5.69 -10.18
N SER A 38 -3.85 -4.66 -9.32
CA SER A 38 -3.83 -4.83 -7.87
C SER A 38 -4.92 -5.80 -7.38
N ASN A 39 -6.13 -5.73 -7.95
CA ASN A 39 -7.20 -6.66 -7.61
C ASN A 39 -6.83 -8.10 -8.01
N ASP A 40 -6.32 -8.32 -9.23
CA ASP A 40 -5.90 -9.64 -9.71
C ASP A 40 -4.78 -10.23 -8.83
N GLU A 41 -3.86 -9.38 -8.35
CA GLU A 41 -2.79 -9.78 -7.43
C GLU A 41 -3.33 -10.17 -6.06
N ILE A 42 -4.28 -9.40 -5.50
CA ILE A 42 -4.94 -9.73 -4.22
C ILE A 42 -5.76 -11.00 -4.34
N ASP A 43 -6.49 -11.19 -5.44
CA ASP A 43 -7.25 -12.43 -5.70
C ASP A 43 -6.32 -13.64 -5.78
N SER A 44 -5.15 -13.48 -6.41
CA SER A 44 -4.12 -14.52 -6.47
C SER A 44 -3.54 -14.83 -5.09
N TYR A 45 -3.31 -13.81 -4.24
CA TYR A 45 -2.90 -13.97 -2.86
C TYR A 45 -3.95 -14.73 -2.05
N ASN A 46 -5.21 -14.31 -2.10
CA ASN A 46 -6.32 -14.97 -1.38
C ASN A 46 -6.48 -16.44 -1.81
N LYS A 47 -6.31 -16.72 -3.11
CA LYS A 47 -6.31 -18.09 -3.62
C LYS A 47 -5.15 -18.89 -3.02
N ALA A 48 -3.93 -18.35 -3.04
CA ALA A 48 -2.76 -19.01 -2.46
C ALA A 48 -2.95 -19.30 -0.96
N VAL A 49 -3.51 -18.33 -0.20
CA VAL A 49 -3.85 -18.53 1.22
C VAL A 49 -4.86 -19.66 1.41
N SER A 50 -5.90 -19.73 0.55
CA SER A 50 -6.93 -20.77 0.63
C SER A 50 -6.42 -22.19 0.32
N GLU A 51 -5.31 -22.29 -0.42
CA GLU A 51 -4.65 -23.56 -0.77
C GLU A 51 -3.65 -24.03 0.29
N LEU A 52 -3.31 -23.17 1.28
CA LEU A 52 -2.45 -23.55 2.39
C LEU A 52 -3.19 -24.45 3.39
N THR A 53 -2.46 -25.41 3.95
CA THR A 53 -2.94 -26.17 5.12
C THR A 53 -2.85 -25.34 6.38
N ASP A 54 -3.66 -25.67 7.39
CA ASP A 54 -3.60 -24.98 8.69
C ASP A 54 -2.21 -25.07 9.33
N ASP A 55 -1.53 -26.20 9.18
CA ASP A 55 -0.14 -26.37 9.67
C ASP A 55 0.83 -25.39 8.98
N ASN A 56 0.66 -25.16 7.67
CA ASN A 56 1.50 -24.21 6.95
C ASN A 56 1.22 -22.77 7.37
N LYS A 57 -0.06 -22.38 7.54
CA LYS A 57 -0.44 -21.07 8.04
C LYS A 57 0.12 -20.81 9.43
N ASN A 58 -0.05 -21.77 10.35
CA ASN A 58 0.49 -21.70 11.70
C ASN A 58 2.02 -21.55 11.72
N ASN A 59 2.73 -22.29 10.84
CA ASN A 59 4.18 -22.15 10.71
C ASN A 59 4.60 -20.77 10.20
N MET A 60 3.86 -20.21 9.23
CA MET A 60 4.12 -18.86 8.71
C MET A 60 3.92 -17.82 9.81
N GLU A 61 2.83 -17.90 10.57
CA GLU A 61 2.54 -17.01 11.70
C GLU A 61 3.62 -17.11 12.78
N GLN A 62 3.96 -18.31 13.25
CA GLN A 62 5.00 -18.50 14.25
C GLN A 62 6.36 -17.96 13.81
N ASN A 63 6.72 -18.09 12.55
CA ASN A 63 7.95 -17.53 12.03
C ASN A 63 7.88 -15.99 11.94
N ALA A 64 6.73 -15.43 11.57
CA ALA A 64 6.51 -13.99 11.60
C ALA A 64 6.54 -13.42 13.02
N GLU A 65 5.98 -14.13 14.00
CA GLU A 65 6.10 -13.78 15.42
C GLU A 65 7.56 -13.79 15.89
N LYS A 66 8.35 -14.80 15.49
CA LYS A 66 9.80 -14.85 15.80
C LYS A 66 10.53 -13.65 15.23
N TYR A 67 10.20 -13.26 13.98
CA TYR A 67 10.75 -12.02 13.40
C TYR A 67 10.38 -10.82 14.27
N ASN A 68 9.09 -10.67 14.59
CA ASN A 68 8.59 -9.53 15.37
C ASN A 68 9.21 -9.44 16.78
N GLN A 69 9.57 -10.58 17.37
CA GLN A 69 10.20 -10.65 18.70
C GLN A 69 11.71 -10.45 18.66
N THR A 70 12.39 -10.93 17.62
CA THR A 70 13.85 -11.03 17.61
C THR A 70 14.54 -10.10 16.58
N GLY A 71 13.82 -9.67 15.55
CA GLY A 71 14.39 -8.97 14.40
C GLY A 71 15.30 -9.86 13.53
N ASP A 72 15.25 -11.19 13.69
CA ASP A 72 16.11 -12.11 12.95
C ASP A 72 15.69 -12.18 11.47
N SER A 73 16.56 -11.70 10.60
CA SER A 73 16.33 -11.62 9.14
C SER A 73 16.02 -12.97 8.49
N ASN A 74 16.37 -14.09 9.12
CA ASN A 74 16.01 -15.42 8.61
C ASN A 74 14.50 -15.63 8.54
N TYR A 75 13.73 -14.92 9.36
CA TYR A 75 12.26 -14.98 9.40
C TYR A 75 11.56 -13.84 8.66
N TYR A 76 12.31 -12.88 8.10
CA TYR A 76 11.73 -11.70 7.42
C TYR A 76 10.76 -12.06 6.28
N ASN A 77 11.03 -13.16 5.59
CA ASN A 77 10.20 -13.64 4.47
C ASN A 77 9.11 -14.64 4.89
N ALA A 78 8.79 -14.73 6.18
CA ALA A 78 7.87 -15.72 6.72
C ALA A 78 6.46 -15.68 6.10
N LEU A 79 6.00 -14.50 5.70
CA LEU A 79 4.66 -14.29 5.13
C LEU A 79 4.62 -14.28 3.60
N ASN A 80 5.75 -14.48 2.91
CA ASN A 80 5.79 -14.34 1.46
C ASN A 80 4.95 -15.42 0.76
N LEU A 81 3.93 -14.99 0.04
CA LEU A 81 3.19 -15.78 -0.94
C LEU A 81 3.44 -15.12 -2.32
N GLY A 82 4.49 -15.57 -2.99
CA GLY A 82 5.08 -14.83 -4.10
C GLY A 82 5.82 -13.58 -3.59
N GLU A 83 5.44 -12.41 -4.09
CA GLU A 83 6.01 -11.12 -3.64
C GLU A 83 5.12 -10.42 -2.59
N ILE A 84 3.88 -10.90 -2.37
CA ILE A 84 2.87 -10.28 -1.49
C ILE A 84 2.90 -10.97 -0.12
N ILE A 85 2.83 -10.16 0.95
CA ILE A 85 2.76 -10.63 2.33
C ILE A 85 1.38 -10.38 2.98
N SER A 86 0.62 -9.43 2.43
CA SER A 86 -0.64 -8.95 2.99
C SER A 86 -1.30 -8.00 1.99
N TYR A 87 -2.51 -7.51 2.27
CA TYR A 87 -3.08 -6.36 1.57
C TYR A 87 -3.81 -5.41 2.53
N ILE A 88 -3.93 -4.14 2.11
CA ILE A 88 -4.56 -3.09 2.91
C ILE A 88 -5.86 -2.61 2.28
N GLU A 89 -6.85 -2.39 3.13
CA GLU A 89 -8.12 -1.77 2.78
C GLU A 89 -8.34 -0.49 3.61
N ILE A 90 -8.60 0.65 2.94
CA ILE A 90 -8.95 1.93 3.57
C ILE A 90 -10.19 2.47 2.85
N PRO A 91 -11.40 2.14 3.30
CA PRO A 91 -12.64 2.45 2.59
C PRO A 91 -12.86 3.95 2.36
N LYS A 92 -12.53 4.79 3.33
CA LYS A 92 -12.72 6.25 3.26
C LYS A 92 -12.03 6.91 2.06
N ILE A 93 -10.90 6.36 1.63
CA ILE A 93 -10.11 6.89 0.51
C ILE A 93 -10.03 5.93 -0.69
N ASN A 94 -10.88 4.88 -0.69
CA ASN A 94 -10.94 3.86 -1.74
C ASN A 94 -9.58 3.19 -2.04
N VAL A 95 -8.80 2.91 -1.01
CA VAL A 95 -7.54 2.14 -1.10
C VAL A 95 -7.86 0.66 -0.91
N TYR A 96 -7.40 -0.16 -1.86
CA TYR A 96 -7.39 -1.62 -1.82
C TYR A 96 -6.16 -2.07 -2.60
N LEU A 97 -5.06 -2.35 -1.89
CA LEU A 97 -3.72 -2.47 -2.46
C LEU A 97 -2.94 -3.62 -1.82
N PRO A 98 -2.16 -4.37 -2.63
CA PRO A 98 -1.26 -5.37 -2.10
C PRO A 98 -0.09 -4.73 -1.34
N ILE A 99 0.41 -5.45 -0.34
CA ILE A 99 1.59 -5.11 0.46
C ILE A 99 2.69 -6.09 0.12
N TYR A 100 3.82 -5.55 -0.34
CA TYR A 100 5.03 -6.30 -0.65
C TYR A 100 6.03 -6.20 0.49
N ASN A 101 6.93 -7.17 0.58
CA ASN A 101 7.94 -7.24 1.64
C ASN A 101 9.20 -6.42 1.35
N ASP A 102 9.10 -5.37 0.54
CA ASP A 102 10.20 -4.47 0.23
C ASP A 102 9.70 -3.05 -0.08
N THR A 103 10.63 -2.10 -0.11
CA THR A 103 10.37 -0.69 -0.42
C THR A 103 11.16 -0.22 -1.64
N SER A 104 11.46 -1.11 -2.59
CA SER A 104 12.11 -0.74 -3.84
C SER A 104 11.26 0.21 -4.68
N GLU A 105 11.89 1.02 -5.52
CA GLU A 105 11.18 1.88 -6.47
C GLU A 105 10.22 1.09 -7.38
N LYS A 106 10.58 -0.14 -7.74
CA LYS A 106 9.73 -1.05 -8.51
C LYS A 106 8.43 -1.31 -7.76
N THR A 107 8.51 -1.70 -6.50
CA THR A 107 7.37 -1.98 -5.62
C THR A 107 6.55 -0.72 -5.39
N LEU A 108 7.18 0.36 -4.94
CA LEU A 108 6.48 1.60 -4.58
C LEU A 108 5.81 2.30 -5.77
N SER A 109 6.18 1.98 -7.01
CA SER A 109 5.50 2.50 -8.20
C SER A 109 4.12 1.90 -8.43
N VAL A 110 3.82 0.72 -7.87
CA VAL A 110 2.58 -0.04 -8.13
C VAL A 110 1.82 -0.47 -6.88
N ALA A 111 2.48 -0.59 -5.73
CA ALA A 111 1.96 -1.21 -4.51
C ALA A 111 2.40 -0.45 -3.24
N ILE A 112 2.03 -1.00 -2.10
CA ILE A 112 2.52 -0.60 -0.79
C ILE A 112 3.69 -1.49 -0.39
N GLY A 113 4.74 -0.90 0.18
CA GLY A 113 5.90 -1.60 0.68
C GLY A 113 5.90 -1.69 2.20
N HIS A 114 6.27 -2.85 2.73
CA HIS A 114 6.58 -3.02 4.16
C HIS A 114 8.00 -2.53 4.42
N LEU A 115 8.15 -1.69 5.43
CA LEU A 115 9.44 -1.13 5.80
C LEU A 115 10.25 -2.12 6.62
N GLU A 116 11.40 -2.54 6.08
CA GLU A 116 12.33 -3.45 6.74
C GLU A 116 12.68 -2.99 8.16
N LYS A 117 12.88 -3.91 9.08
CA LYS A 117 13.16 -3.69 10.51
C LYS A 117 11.96 -3.21 11.35
N THR A 118 10.78 -3.12 10.75
CA THR A 118 9.52 -2.98 11.50
C THR A 118 8.81 -4.33 11.60
N SER A 119 7.81 -4.45 12.48
CA SER A 119 7.09 -5.70 12.64
C SER A 119 6.35 -6.10 11.37
N LEU A 120 6.37 -7.39 11.04
CA LEU A 120 5.52 -7.96 9.99
C LEU A 120 4.03 -7.77 10.35
N PRO A 121 3.13 -7.66 9.34
CA PRO A 121 1.74 -7.28 9.51
C PRO A 121 0.85 -8.45 10.02
N ILE A 122 1.22 -9.05 11.14
CA ILE A 122 0.41 -10.08 11.84
C ILE A 122 -0.22 -9.54 13.12
N GLY A 123 0.04 -8.28 13.48
CA GLY A 123 -0.40 -7.70 14.73
C GLY A 123 0.32 -8.30 15.95
N GLY A 124 -0.27 -8.06 17.12
CA GLY A 124 0.24 -8.56 18.39
C GLY A 124 0.76 -7.45 19.30
N LYS A 125 0.76 -7.74 20.59
CA LYS A 125 1.19 -6.81 21.63
C LYS A 125 2.68 -6.51 21.51
N GLY A 126 3.05 -5.22 21.52
CA GLY A 126 4.43 -4.78 21.36
C GLY A 126 4.91 -4.80 19.90
N THR A 127 4.00 -4.82 18.92
CA THR A 127 4.34 -4.76 17.49
C THR A 127 4.06 -3.40 16.89
N HIS A 128 4.88 -3.00 15.93
CA HIS A 128 4.67 -1.80 15.12
C HIS A 128 5.05 -2.08 13.67
N CYS A 129 4.04 -2.28 12.84
CA CYS A 129 4.18 -2.42 11.40
C CYS A 129 4.23 -1.05 10.73
N VAL A 130 5.17 -0.81 9.82
CA VAL A 130 5.23 0.43 9.03
C VAL A 130 5.10 0.11 7.56
N LEU A 131 4.11 0.73 6.94
CA LEU A 131 3.77 0.58 5.54
C LEU A 131 3.99 1.89 4.80
N THR A 132 4.69 1.86 3.69
CA THR A 132 4.97 3.05 2.89
C THR A 132 4.40 2.94 1.48
N GLY A 133 3.92 4.06 0.96
CA GLY A 133 3.39 4.17 -0.39
C GLY A 133 3.61 5.56 -0.96
N HIS A 134 3.80 5.66 -2.26
CA HIS A 134 3.94 6.95 -2.93
C HIS A 134 2.69 7.81 -2.85
N SER A 135 2.88 9.13 -2.94
CA SER A 135 1.83 10.13 -3.17
C SER A 135 2.08 10.89 -4.46
N GLY A 136 0.98 11.34 -5.10
CA GLY A 136 1.04 12.23 -6.27
C GLY A 136 1.46 11.56 -7.58
N LEU A 137 1.46 10.23 -7.68
CA LEU A 137 1.68 9.55 -8.94
C LEU A 137 0.46 9.77 -9.87
N THR A 138 0.72 10.14 -11.11
CA THR A 138 -0.33 10.36 -12.13
C THR A 138 -0.99 9.06 -12.60
N THR A 139 -0.29 7.94 -12.46
CA THR A 139 -0.70 6.62 -12.96
C THR A 139 -1.29 5.71 -11.89
N ASN A 140 -1.04 6.01 -10.60
CA ASN A 140 -1.53 5.20 -9.49
C ASN A 140 -1.75 6.09 -8.26
N LYS A 141 -2.91 5.95 -7.61
CA LYS A 141 -3.24 6.81 -6.46
C LYS A 141 -2.50 6.42 -5.19
N LEU A 142 -2.23 5.15 -4.97
CA LEU A 142 -1.59 4.61 -3.76
C LEU A 142 -2.03 5.36 -2.48
N PHE A 143 -1.10 6.02 -1.79
CA PHE A 143 -1.37 6.83 -0.59
C PHE A 143 -1.55 8.34 -0.87
N THR A 144 -1.88 8.72 -2.12
CA THR A 144 -2.09 10.13 -2.50
C THR A 144 -3.13 10.84 -1.65
N ASP A 145 -4.20 10.14 -1.28
CA ASP A 145 -5.33 10.67 -0.51
C ASP A 145 -5.22 10.40 1.00
N LEU A 146 -4.04 9.99 1.50
CA LEU A 146 -3.83 9.63 2.91
C LEU A 146 -4.08 10.82 3.86
N ASP A 147 -3.89 12.04 3.39
CA ASP A 147 -4.16 13.30 4.10
C ASP A 147 -5.66 13.55 4.40
N LYS A 148 -6.56 12.80 3.74
CA LYS A 148 -8.01 12.87 4.00
C LYS A 148 -8.46 12.04 5.20
N LEU A 149 -7.57 11.22 5.77
CA LEU A 149 -7.87 10.49 6.99
C LEU A 149 -7.88 11.43 8.20
N SER A 150 -8.65 11.05 9.20
CA SER A 150 -8.81 11.76 10.45
C SER A 150 -8.67 10.79 11.63
N VAL A 151 -8.31 11.27 12.78
CA VAL A 151 -8.34 10.47 14.02
C VAL A 151 -9.74 9.88 14.21
N GLY A 152 -9.80 8.58 14.45
CA GLY A 152 -11.04 7.81 14.56
C GLY A 152 -11.43 7.03 13.31
N ASP A 153 -10.88 7.33 12.13
CA ASP A 153 -11.05 6.51 10.93
C ASP A 153 -10.38 5.15 11.09
N THR A 154 -10.74 4.20 10.24
CA THR A 154 -10.18 2.85 10.30
C THR A 154 -9.58 2.42 8.99
N PHE A 155 -8.59 1.55 9.07
CA PHE A 155 -8.05 0.77 7.97
C PHE A 155 -7.83 -0.68 8.42
N THR A 156 -7.80 -1.60 7.48
CA THR A 156 -7.69 -3.02 7.74
C THR A 156 -6.51 -3.61 6.97
N LEU A 157 -5.68 -4.40 7.66
CA LEU A 157 -4.72 -5.28 7.02
C LEU A 157 -5.31 -6.68 6.95
N HIS A 158 -5.11 -7.34 5.82
CA HIS A 158 -5.55 -8.72 5.60
C HIS A 158 -4.31 -9.58 5.42
N THR A 159 -3.97 -10.37 6.43
CA THR A 159 -2.77 -11.23 6.44
C THR A 159 -3.18 -12.66 6.69
N LEU A 160 -2.86 -13.57 5.77
CA LEU A 160 -3.37 -14.93 5.78
C LEU A 160 -4.92 -14.91 5.92
N ASP A 161 -5.48 -15.56 6.94
CA ASP A 161 -6.93 -15.55 7.21
C ASP A 161 -7.37 -14.43 8.16
N GLU A 162 -6.42 -13.64 8.70
CA GLU A 162 -6.70 -12.63 9.71
C GLU A 162 -7.08 -11.27 9.12
N LYS A 163 -8.03 -10.60 9.78
CA LYS A 163 -8.43 -9.22 9.53
C LYS A 163 -8.01 -8.33 10.69
N LEU A 164 -6.97 -7.56 10.48
CA LEU A 164 -6.39 -6.70 11.49
C LEU A 164 -6.92 -5.28 11.32
N VAL A 165 -7.94 -4.91 12.10
CA VAL A 165 -8.56 -3.58 12.03
C VAL A 165 -7.79 -2.61 12.92
N TYR A 166 -7.33 -1.51 12.37
CA TYR A 166 -6.64 -0.43 13.07
C TYR A 166 -7.48 0.85 13.05
N LYS A 167 -7.60 1.51 14.19
CA LYS A 167 -8.24 2.82 14.31
C LYS A 167 -7.17 3.90 14.40
N VAL A 168 -7.26 4.90 13.54
CA VAL A 168 -6.32 6.04 13.51
C VAL A 168 -6.36 6.79 14.83
N THR A 169 -5.20 6.89 15.48
CA THR A 169 -5.00 7.59 16.76
C THR A 169 -4.16 8.85 16.63
N THR A 170 -3.22 8.88 15.66
CA THR A 170 -2.29 9.99 15.49
C THR A 170 -2.06 10.27 14.01
N ILE A 171 -1.97 11.56 13.66
CA ILE A 171 -1.59 12.01 12.31
C ILE A 171 -0.53 13.10 12.49
N GLU A 172 0.65 12.88 11.90
CA GLU A 172 1.81 13.75 12.06
C GLU A 172 2.49 14.04 10.73
N ILE A 173 3.07 15.22 10.59
CA ILE A 173 3.96 15.58 9.48
C ILE A 173 5.34 15.79 10.07
N ILE A 174 6.29 14.97 9.66
CA ILE A 174 7.65 14.91 10.20
C ILE A 174 8.69 14.97 9.09
N LEU A 175 9.95 15.19 9.44
CA LEU A 175 11.05 15.07 8.49
C LEU A 175 11.32 13.59 8.14
N PRO A 176 11.91 13.30 6.98
CA PRO A 176 12.19 11.92 6.56
C PRO A 176 13.06 11.15 7.55
N GLU A 177 14.02 11.83 8.20
CA GLU A 177 14.92 11.29 9.21
C GLU A 177 14.25 11.04 10.57
N ASP A 178 13.11 11.67 10.82
CA ASP A 178 12.36 11.58 12.08
C ASP A 178 11.27 10.49 12.05
N VAL A 179 11.23 9.67 11.00
CA VAL A 179 10.30 8.54 10.96
C VAL A 179 10.73 7.51 12.00
N TYR A 180 10.06 7.53 13.16
CA TYR A 180 10.33 6.62 14.27
C TYR A 180 9.58 5.31 14.14
N TYR A 181 10.30 4.23 14.39
CA TYR A 181 9.78 2.86 14.34
C TYR A 181 9.65 2.24 15.74
N ASN A 182 9.61 3.07 16.78
CA ASN A 182 9.55 2.59 18.14
C ASN A 182 8.21 1.92 18.43
N CYS A 183 8.27 0.66 18.89
CA CYS A 183 7.11 -0.06 19.39
C CYS A 183 6.80 0.41 20.84
N GLU A 184 5.54 0.71 21.13
CA GLU A 184 5.07 0.77 22.50
C GLU A 184 4.80 -0.65 22.98
N LEU A 185 5.45 -1.06 24.08
CA LEU A 185 5.51 -2.45 24.55
C LEU A 185 4.14 -3.11 24.83
N ASP A 186 3.10 -2.32 25.01
CA ASP A 186 1.76 -2.77 25.33
C ASP A 186 0.72 -2.54 24.22
N LYS A 187 1.15 -2.03 23.07
CA LYS A 187 0.28 -1.73 21.95
C LYS A 187 0.55 -2.60 20.72
N ASP A 188 -0.46 -2.73 19.89
CA ASP A 188 -0.40 -3.27 18.52
C ASP A 188 -0.66 -2.10 17.58
N GLN A 189 0.37 -1.68 16.82
CA GLN A 189 0.35 -0.46 16.03
C GLN A 189 0.70 -0.72 14.57
N CYS A 190 0.07 0.07 13.70
CA CYS A 190 0.45 0.17 12.29
C CYS A 190 0.51 1.64 11.87
N THR A 191 1.59 2.03 11.18
CA THR A 191 1.76 3.39 10.64
C THR A 191 1.82 3.35 9.13
N LEU A 192 0.96 4.16 8.50
CA LEU A 192 0.97 4.41 7.06
C LEU A 192 1.79 5.66 6.77
N VAL A 193 2.76 5.56 5.87
CA VAL A 193 3.71 6.65 5.58
C VAL A 193 3.66 7.01 4.10
N THR A 194 3.62 8.32 3.83
CA THR A 194 3.74 8.83 2.45
C THR A 194 4.49 10.16 2.41
N CYS A 195 4.92 10.56 1.22
CA CYS A 195 5.58 11.85 1.01
C CYS A 195 4.60 13.01 1.03
N THR A 196 5.00 14.16 1.62
CA THR A 196 4.22 15.40 1.64
C THR A 196 5.15 16.63 1.65
N PRO A 197 4.73 17.82 1.13
CA PRO A 197 3.61 18.03 0.22
C PRO A 197 3.82 17.32 -1.13
N ILE A 198 2.72 16.96 -1.81
CA ILE A 198 2.78 16.29 -3.11
C ILE A 198 3.65 17.11 -4.09
N GLY A 199 4.59 16.44 -4.76
CA GLY A 199 5.50 17.03 -5.73
C GLY A 199 6.71 17.76 -5.14
N VAL A 200 6.71 18.08 -3.84
CA VAL A 200 7.85 18.67 -3.11
C VAL A 200 8.58 17.61 -2.29
N ASN A 201 7.82 16.74 -1.58
CA ASN A 201 8.29 15.54 -0.89
C ASN A 201 9.31 15.78 0.23
N THR A 202 9.32 16.99 0.83
CA THR A 202 10.27 17.38 1.88
C THR A 202 10.00 16.75 3.24
N HIS A 203 8.75 16.31 3.46
CA HIS A 203 8.29 15.74 4.72
C HIS A 203 7.64 14.38 4.49
N ARG A 204 7.29 13.71 5.59
CA ARG A 204 6.48 12.49 5.61
C ARG A 204 5.19 12.74 6.36
N LEU A 205 4.06 12.37 5.76
CA LEU A 205 2.79 12.24 6.45
C LEU A 205 2.73 10.84 7.02
N CYS A 206 2.59 10.76 8.35
CA CYS A 206 2.47 9.52 9.11
C CYS A 206 1.07 9.44 9.71
N VAL A 207 0.33 8.40 9.35
CA VAL A 207 -1.00 8.09 9.91
C VAL A 207 -0.86 6.81 10.72
N ARG A 208 -0.88 6.92 12.06
CA ARG A 208 -0.74 5.79 12.99
C ARG A 208 -2.10 5.33 13.47
N GLY A 209 -2.31 4.02 13.41
CA GLY A 209 -3.46 3.34 13.98
C GLY A 209 -3.06 2.37 15.09
N GLU A 210 -3.97 2.18 16.05
CA GLU A 210 -3.90 1.15 17.07
C GLU A 210 -4.94 0.08 16.79
N ARG A 211 -4.57 -1.17 17.04
CA ARG A 211 -5.42 -2.34 16.82
C ARG A 211 -6.73 -2.23 17.59
N VAL A 212 -7.84 -2.43 16.91
CA VAL A 212 -9.15 -2.59 17.54
C VAL A 212 -9.33 -4.08 17.84
N LEU A 213 -9.21 -4.45 19.11
CA LEU A 213 -9.56 -5.79 19.57
C LEU A 213 -11.09 -5.81 19.76
N ASN A 214 -11.79 -6.64 19.01
CA ASN A 214 -13.18 -6.92 19.31
C ASN A 214 -13.20 -7.65 20.66
N ASN A 215 -13.88 -7.08 21.65
CA ASN A 215 -14.07 -7.70 22.98
C ASN A 215 -15.07 -8.87 22.91
N GLU A 216 -15.03 -9.68 21.85
CA GLU A 216 -15.85 -10.88 21.68
C GLU A 216 -14.95 -12.01 21.16
N ASP A 217 -14.07 -12.48 22.07
CA ASP A 217 -13.50 -13.85 22.04
C ASP A 217 -13.06 -14.24 23.46
#